data_3f3e3fe22eae76dd047c762aea96aa54
#
_entry.id   3f3e3fe22eae76dd047c762aea96aa54
#
_cell.length_a   1.000
_cell.length_b   1.000
_cell.length_c   1.000
_cell.angle_alpha   90.00
_cell.angle_beta   90.00
_cell.angle_gamma   90.00
#
_symmetry.space_group_name_H-M   'P 1'
#
loop_
_entity.id
_entity.type
_entity.pdbx_description
1 polymer ?
#
loop_
_entity_poly.entity_id
_entity_poly.type
_entity_poly.pdbx_seq_one_letter_code
_entity_poly.pdbx_strand_id
1 'polypeptide(L)'
;MISEELKQKLKEKGQFPYGKRDRAYQSIDGEPGIRDMEHRYEVIQFPKSFDGETVIDFGCSVGAICLDAKKRGAKRVVGLDYKEETIDVAKGLAVEMGLDVEFYTFNIDDGLEGLKSLIGEDKFDHVFALSIWAHCDENKLADMINFYTDKVCWFEGHNTITYGDTKSKMDLELERLLDLPYHEYIGETNDRSVRQNYKLSRSLRVDLDNKNDFVYFSGEVFDTVKEANHDYEDKMPGGRHLV
;
A
#
# COMPACT_ATOMS: atom_id res chain seq x y z
N MET A 1 -13.33 -12.53 -18.16
CA MET A 1 -14.40 -11.51 -17.95
C MET A 1 -15.29 -12.00 -16.84
N ILE A 2 -15.57 -11.15 -15.88
CA ILE A 2 -16.45 -11.46 -14.75
C ILE A 2 -17.94 -11.50 -15.19
N SER A 3 -18.73 -12.29 -14.48
CA SER A 3 -20.17 -12.46 -14.77
C SER A 3 -20.97 -11.17 -14.55
N GLU A 4 -22.12 -11.03 -15.22
CA GLU A 4 -23.00 -9.87 -15.02
C GLU A 4 -23.54 -9.79 -13.59
N GLU A 5 -23.77 -10.95 -12.94
CA GLU A 5 -24.16 -10.99 -11.53
C GLU A 5 -23.09 -10.36 -10.63
N LEU A 6 -21.82 -10.71 -10.86
CA LEU A 6 -20.71 -10.16 -10.07
C LEU A 6 -20.47 -8.69 -10.39
N LYS A 7 -20.64 -8.25 -11.64
CA LYS A 7 -20.62 -6.82 -11.99
C LYS A 7 -21.70 -6.03 -11.26
N GLN A 8 -22.89 -6.59 -11.14
CA GLN A 8 -23.96 -5.95 -10.38
C GLN A 8 -23.61 -5.86 -8.89
N LYS A 9 -23.11 -6.95 -8.28
CA LYS A 9 -22.64 -6.94 -6.90
C LYS A 9 -21.51 -5.95 -6.68
N LEU A 10 -20.57 -5.85 -7.62
CA LEU A 10 -19.47 -4.89 -7.60
C LEU A 10 -20.00 -3.44 -7.55
N LYS A 11 -21.00 -3.11 -8.35
CA LYS A 11 -21.63 -1.79 -8.36
C LYS A 11 -22.40 -1.48 -7.08
N GLU A 12 -23.08 -2.46 -6.49
CA GLU A 12 -23.93 -2.29 -5.32
C GLU A 12 -23.14 -2.28 -4.00
N LYS A 13 -22.20 -3.21 -3.85
CA LYS A 13 -21.49 -3.50 -2.60
C LYS A 13 -20.06 -2.98 -2.58
N GLY A 14 -19.43 -2.88 -3.73
CA GLY A 14 -18.09 -2.31 -3.87
C GLY A 14 -18.03 -0.78 -3.78
N GLN A 15 -19.11 -0.12 -3.37
CA GLN A 15 -19.20 1.32 -3.25
C GLN A 15 -18.55 1.83 -1.97
N PHE A 16 -17.98 3.03 -2.05
CA PHE A 16 -17.55 3.75 -0.87
C PHE A 16 -18.76 4.25 -0.04
N PRO A 17 -18.71 4.24 1.31
CA PRO A 17 -19.89 4.45 2.17
C PRO A 17 -20.56 5.82 2.04
N TYR A 18 -19.96 6.79 1.37
CA TYR A 18 -20.50 8.14 1.27
C TYR A 18 -21.00 8.43 -0.15
N GLY A 19 -22.26 8.11 -0.40
CA GLY A 19 -23.03 8.52 -1.57
C GLY A 19 -23.41 7.36 -2.51
N LYS A 20 -24.65 7.43 -3.02
CA LYS A 20 -25.11 6.55 -4.09
C LYS A 20 -24.35 6.90 -5.36
N ARG A 21 -23.48 6.02 -5.80
CA ARG A 21 -22.78 6.11 -7.08
C ARG A 21 -23.08 4.87 -7.90
N ASP A 22 -23.14 5.02 -9.20
CA ASP A 22 -23.47 3.98 -10.17
C ASP A 22 -22.29 3.08 -10.54
N ARG A 23 -21.17 3.18 -9.80
CA ARG A 23 -19.94 2.43 -10.06
C ARG A 23 -19.22 2.06 -8.77
N ALA A 24 -18.36 1.02 -8.87
CA ALA A 24 -17.51 0.57 -7.78
C ALA A 24 -16.51 1.64 -7.31
N TYR A 25 -15.92 1.43 -6.15
CA TYR A 25 -14.85 2.30 -5.66
C TYR A 25 -13.57 2.16 -6.51
N GLN A 26 -13.13 0.94 -6.78
CA GLN A 26 -11.97 0.62 -7.61
C GLN A 26 -12.42 0.18 -9.00
N SER A 27 -11.70 0.60 -10.05
CA SER A 27 -11.84 -0.03 -11.37
C SER A 27 -11.24 -1.44 -11.32
N ILE A 28 -11.89 -2.40 -11.98
CA ILE A 28 -11.44 -3.79 -11.96
C ILE A 28 -11.94 -4.55 -13.19
N ASP A 29 -11.07 -5.32 -13.84
CA ASP A 29 -11.36 -6.20 -14.98
C ASP A 29 -12.17 -5.50 -16.11
N GLY A 30 -11.82 -4.24 -16.40
CA GLY A 30 -12.51 -3.41 -17.41
C GLY A 30 -13.78 -2.72 -16.92
N GLU A 31 -14.28 -3.03 -15.71
CA GLU A 31 -15.37 -2.28 -15.12
C GLU A 31 -14.85 -0.97 -14.51
N PRO A 32 -15.48 0.17 -14.82
CA PRO A 32 -15.02 1.47 -14.35
C PRO A 32 -15.26 1.64 -12.84
N GLY A 33 -14.29 2.26 -12.17
CA GLY A 33 -14.37 2.65 -10.76
C GLY A 33 -14.33 4.16 -10.55
N ILE A 34 -14.50 4.58 -9.29
CA ILE A 34 -14.26 5.97 -8.87
C ILE A 34 -12.75 6.23 -8.83
N ARG A 35 -11.98 5.23 -8.39
CA ARG A 35 -10.52 5.21 -8.42
C ARG A 35 -10.09 4.52 -9.72
N ASP A 36 -9.37 5.26 -10.55
CA ASP A 36 -8.71 4.70 -11.73
C ASP A 36 -7.46 3.92 -11.28
N MET A 37 -7.56 2.60 -11.33
CA MET A 37 -6.47 1.75 -10.85
C MET A 37 -5.28 1.73 -11.81
N GLU A 38 -5.47 1.94 -13.12
CA GLU A 38 -4.36 2.04 -14.08
C GLU A 38 -3.50 3.27 -13.79
N HIS A 39 -4.13 4.44 -13.67
CA HIS A 39 -3.44 5.66 -13.26
C HIS A 39 -2.76 5.51 -11.90
N ARG A 40 -3.46 4.90 -10.93
CA ARG A 40 -2.88 4.66 -9.59
C ARG A 40 -1.64 3.79 -9.65
N TYR A 41 -1.67 2.71 -10.45
CA TYR A 41 -0.53 1.81 -10.63
C TYR A 41 0.68 2.50 -11.26
N GLU A 42 0.46 3.43 -12.19
CA GLU A 42 1.54 4.26 -12.75
C GLU A 42 2.19 5.12 -11.67
N VAL A 43 1.38 5.85 -10.89
CA VAL A 43 1.88 6.75 -9.83
C VAL A 43 2.64 5.98 -8.75
N ILE A 44 2.07 4.89 -8.23
CA ILE A 44 2.73 4.10 -7.17
C ILE A 44 3.85 3.20 -7.72
N GLN A 45 4.11 3.25 -9.03
CA GLN A 45 5.09 2.37 -9.69
C GLN A 45 4.83 0.90 -9.34
N PHE A 46 3.55 0.47 -9.50
CA PHE A 46 3.13 -0.88 -9.10
C PHE A 46 3.97 -1.94 -9.78
N PRO A 47 4.55 -2.91 -9.05
CA PRO A 47 5.48 -3.88 -9.59
C PRO A 47 4.91 -4.63 -10.81
N LYS A 48 5.74 -4.80 -11.84
CA LYS A 48 5.36 -5.56 -13.05
C LYS A 48 5.28 -7.06 -12.79
N SER A 49 6.01 -7.54 -11.79
CA SER A 49 6.03 -8.93 -11.33
C SER A 49 6.12 -8.98 -9.80
N PHE A 50 5.50 -9.99 -9.20
CA PHE A 50 5.64 -10.38 -7.79
C PHE A 50 6.08 -11.85 -7.71
N ASP A 51 6.79 -12.36 -8.71
CA ASP A 51 7.09 -13.78 -8.82
C ASP A 51 7.79 -14.34 -7.57
N GLY A 52 7.10 -15.28 -6.92
CA GLY A 52 7.53 -15.90 -5.67
C GLY A 52 7.40 -15.02 -4.41
N GLU A 53 6.99 -13.77 -4.51
CA GLU A 53 6.86 -12.82 -3.39
C GLU A 53 5.48 -12.86 -2.73
N THR A 54 5.40 -12.30 -1.53
CA THR A 54 4.20 -12.25 -0.70
C THR A 54 3.67 -10.83 -0.58
N VAL A 55 2.33 -10.68 -0.60
CA VAL A 55 1.65 -9.39 -0.64
C VAL A 55 0.54 -9.33 0.41
N ILE A 56 0.45 -8.22 1.16
CA ILE A 56 -0.70 -7.89 1.99
C ILE A 56 -1.22 -6.49 1.66
N ASP A 57 -2.55 -6.33 1.62
CA ASP A 57 -3.24 -5.06 1.35
C ASP A 57 -4.19 -4.71 2.49
N PHE A 58 -3.83 -3.68 3.27
CA PHE A 58 -4.64 -3.13 4.36
C PHE A 58 -5.71 -2.18 3.78
N GLY A 59 -6.99 -2.50 3.97
CA GLY A 59 -8.10 -1.77 3.38
C GLY A 59 -8.27 -2.06 1.89
N CYS A 60 -8.21 -3.34 1.53
CA CYS A 60 -8.16 -3.79 0.14
C CYS A 60 -9.41 -3.47 -0.69
N SER A 61 -10.53 -3.05 -0.05
CA SER A 61 -11.82 -2.84 -0.72
C SER A 61 -12.24 -4.10 -1.50
N VAL A 62 -12.57 -4.00 -2.77
CA VAL A 62 -12.93 -5.15 -3.62
C VAL A 62 -11.73 -5.93 -4.16
N GLY A 63 -10.53 -5.64 -3.65
CA GLY A 63 -9.33 -6.45 -3.86
C GLY A 63 -8.58 -6.21 -5.16
N ALA A 64 -8.70 -5.05 -5.81
CA ALA A 64 -8.02 -4.78 -7.08
C ALA A 64 -6.50 -5.00 -7.01
N ILE A 65 -5.83 -4.45 -5.98
CA ILE A 65 -4.39 -4.66 -5.74
C ILE A 65 -4.06 -6.16 -5.57
N CYS A 66 -4.84 -6.84 -4.73
CA CYS A 66 -4.61 -8.25 -4.42
C CYS A 66 -4.75 -9.15 -5.65
N LEU A 67 -5.81 -8.93 -6.44
CA LEU A 67 -6.06 -9.71 -7.66
C LEU A 67 -4.96 -9.48 -8.71
N ASP A 68 -4.53 -8.24 -8.89
CA ASP A 68 -3.47 -7.92 -9.85
C ASP A 68 -2.09 -8.37 -9.38
N ALA A 69 -1.79 -8.31 -8.07
CA ALA A 69 -0.58 -8.90 -7.53
C ALA A 69 -0.55 -10.41 -7.76
N LYS A 70 -1.68 -11.11 -7.55
CA LYS A 70 -1.78 -12.55 -7.82
C LYS A 70 -1.61 -12.89 -9.30
N LYS A 71 -2.24 -12.13 -10.22
CA LYS A 71 -2.06 -12.27 -11.67
C LYS A 71 -0.58 -12.09 -12.08
N ARG A 72 0.18 -11.27 -11.34
CA ARG A 72 1.60 -10.98 -11.59
C ARG A 72 2.55 -11.93 -10.86
N GLY A 73 2.07 -13.07 -10.36
CA GLY A 73 2.89 -14.16 -9.84
C GLY A 73 3.14 -14.18 -8.35
N ALA A 74 2.44 -13.37 -7.56
CA ALA A 74 2.59 -13.40 -6.10
C ALA A 74 2.29 -14.81 -5.54
N LYS A 75 3.19 -15.31 -4.69
CA LYS A 75 3.09 -16.63 -4.06
C LYS A 75 1.90 -16.68 -3.08
N ARG A 76 1.82 -15.70 -2.18
CA ARG A 76 0.75 -15.53 -1.21
C ARG A 76 0.22 -14.10 -1.28
N VAL A 77 -1.09 -13.94 -1.30
CA VAL A 77 -1.72 -12.62 -1.27
C VAL A 77 -2.82 -12.61 -0.23
N VAL A 78 -2.79 -11.62 0.67
CA VAL A 78 -3.79 -11.39 1.70
C VAL A 78 -4.41 -10.01 1.52
N GLY A 79 -5.73 -9.93 1.48
CA GLY A 79 -6.49 -8.68 1.45
C GLY A 79 -7.38 -8.55 2.68
N LEU A 80 -7.35 -7.40 3.33
CA LEU A 80 -8.10 -7.09 4.54
C LEU A 80 -8.98 -5.87 4.35
N ASP A 81 -10.25 -5.97 4.71
CA ASP A 81 -11.16 -4.82 4.77
C ASP A 81 -12.17 -5.04 5.91
N TYR A 82 -12.63 -3.96 6.56
CA TYR A 82 -13.59 -4.07 7.66
C TYR A 82 -15.00 -4.41 7.19
N LYS A 83 -15.30 -4.16 5.90
CA LYS A 83 -16.63 -4.29 5.33
C LYS A 83 -16.83 -5.66 4.70
N GLU A 84 -17.63 -6.50 5.37
CA GLU A 84 -17.89 -7.89 4.95
C GLU A 84 -18.43 -8.00 3.52
N GLU A 85 -19.40 -7.15 3.15
CA GLU A 85 -19.98 -7.18 1.79
C GLU A 85 -18.96 -6.88 0.69
N THR A 86 -17.95 -6.05 0.99
CA THR A 86 -16.85 -5.73 0.07
C THR A 86 -15.91 -6.92 -0.07
N ILE A 87 -15.63 -7.60 1.02
CA ILE A 87 -14.83 -8.83 1.05
C ILE A 87 -15.53 -9.97 0.32
N ASP A 88 -16.84 -10.09 0.43
CA ASP A 88 -17.63 -11.09 -0.32
C ASP A 88 -17.53 -10.87 -1.83
N VAL A 89 -17.55 -9.61 -2.28
CA VAL A 89 -17.31 -9.26 -3.68
C VAL A 89 -15.90 -9.64 -4.10
N ALA A 90 -14.88 -9.30 -3.28
CA ALA A 90 -13.48 -9.62 -3.56
C ALA A 90 -13.25 -11.15 -3.70
N LYS A 91 -13.83 -11.94 -2.80
CA LYS A 91 -13.83 -13.42 -2.88
C LYS A 91 -14.48 -13.93 -4.16
N GLY A 92 -15.64 -13.38 -4.53
CA GLY A 92 -16.32 -13.72 -5.77
C GLY A 92 -15.48 -13.44 -7.01
N LEU A 93 -14.83 -12.26 -7.05
CA LEU A 93 -13.91 -11.88 -8.11
C LEU A 93 -12.72 -12.87 -8.22
N ALA A 94 -12.11 -13.22 -7.09
CA ALA A 94 -11.00 -14.17 -7.07
C ALA A 94 -11.44 -15.54 -7.63
N VAL A 95 -12.58 -16.06 -7.20
CA VAL A 95 -13.13 -17.33 -7.69
C VAL A 95 -13.39 -17.30 -9.19
N GLU A 96 -14.07 -16.28 -9.72
CA GLU A 96 -14.36 -16.19 -11.16
C GLU A 96 -13.11 -16.00 -12.02
N MET A 97 -12.07 -15.34 -11.47
CA MET A 97 -10.78 -15.17 -12.13
C MET A 97 -9.84 -16.38 -11.98
N GLY A 98 -10.22 -17.39 -11.18
CA GLY A 98 -9.38 -18.54 -10.89
C GLY A 98 -8.11 -18.19 -10.10
N LEU A 99 -8.19 -17.18 -9.24
CA LEU A 99 -7.06 -16.68 -8.45
C LEU A 99 -7.18 -17.13 -6.99
N ASP A 100 -6.10 -17.68 -6.45
CA ASP A 100 -5.99 -18.07 -5.05
C ASP A 100 -5.50 -16.87 -4.21
N VAL A 101 -6.44 -16.13 -3.65
CA VAL A 101 -6.22 -14.95 -2.79
C VAL A 101 -6.96 -15.12 -1.47
N GLU A 102 -6.28 -14.85 -0.37
CA GLU A 102 -6.86 -14.87 0.97
C GLU A 102 -7.53 -13.53 1.26
N PHE A 103 -8.85 -13.50 1.41
CA PHE A 103 -9.59 -12.29 1.80
C PHE A 103 -10.27 -12.47 3.15
N TYR A 104 -10.05 -11.52 4.06
CA TYR A 104 -10.61 -11.55 5.41
C TYR A 104 -11.32 -10.24 5.76
N THR A 105 -12.50 -10.37 6.38
CA THR A 105 -13.12 -9.24 7.07
C THR A 105 -12.35 -8.99 8.35
N PHE A 106 -11.69 -7.81 8.42
CA PHE A 106 -10.87 -7.43 9.55
C PHE A 106 -10.90 -5.92 9.77
N ASN A 107 -11.16 -5.50 11.00
CA ASN A 107 -11.04 -4.11 11.39
C ASN A 107 -9.62 -3.83 11.92
N ILE A 108 -8.93 -2.86 11.33
CA ILE A 108 -7.58 -2.43 11.80
C ILE A 108 -7.59 -2.09 13.29
N ASP A 109 -8.71 -1.56 13.79
CA ASP A 109 -8.86 -1.18 15.18
C ASP A 109 -8.89 -2.39 16.16
N ASP A 110 -8.96 -3.63 15.66
CA ASP A 110 -8.79 -4.84 16.46
C ASP A 110 -7.32 -5.09 16.83
N GLY A 111 -6.38 -4.39 16.20
CA GLY A 111 -4.97 -4.36 16.55
C GLY A 111 -4.15 -5.54 16.03
N LEU A 112 -2.84 -5.45 16.25
CA LEU A 112 -1.84 -6.40 15.70
C LEU A 112 -2.08 -7.84 16.17
N GLU A 113 -2.40 -8.07 17.44
CA GLU A 113 -2.60 -9.41 17.98
C GLU A 113 -3.85 -10.10 17.39
N GLY A 114 -4.90 -9.34 17.10
CA GLY A 114 -6.06 -9.84 16.37
C GLY A 114 -5.67 -10.30 14.96
N LEU A 115 -4.85 -9.52 14.27
CA LEU A 115 -4.39 -9.88 12.93
C LEU A 115 -3.44 -11.09 12.93
N LYS A 116 -2.49 -11.17 13.87
CA LYS A 116 -1.62 -12.35 14.03
C LYS A 116 -2.42 -13.63 14.24
N SER A 117 -3.47 -13.55 15.04
CA SER A 117 -4.37 -14.69 15.30
C SER A 117 -5.11 -15.14 14.03
N LEU A 118 -5.36 -14.23 13.09
CA LEU A 118 -6.11 -14.49 11.85
C LEU A 118 -5.24 -15.05 10.73
N ILE A 119 -4.07 -14.44 10.48
CA ILE A 119 -3.23 -14.74 9.30
C ILE A 119 -1.83 -15.27 9.65
N GLY A 120 -1.47 -15.35 10.94
CA GLY A 120 -0.16 -15.74 11.42
C GLY A 120 0.82 -14.58 11.54
N GLU A 121 2.08 -14.91 11.83
CA GLU A 121 3.14 -13.94 12.10
C GLU A 121 4.15 -13.79 10.95
N ASP A 122 3.92 -14.45 9.82
CA ASP A 122 4.79 -14.36 8.66
C ASP A 122 4.75 -12.93 8.07
N LYS A 123 5.94 -12.39 7.80
CA LYS A 123 6.06 -11.09 7.15
C LYS A 123 5.76 -11.19 5.66
N PHE A 124 5.47 -10.05 5.07
CA PHE A 124 5.20 -9.91 3.65
C PHE A 124 6.28 -9.08 2.96
N ASP A 125 6.71 -9.54 1.78
CA ASP A 125 7.64 -8.79 0.93
C ASP A 125 7.08 -7.41 0.57
N HIS A 126 5.76 -7.33 0.31
CA HIS A 126 5.07 -6.13 -0.10
C HIS A 126 3.85 -5.89 0.79
N VAL A 127 3.81 -4.71 1.40
CA VAL A 127 2.68 -4.21 2.18
C VAL A 127 2.06 -3.04 1.44
N PHE A 128 0.74 -3.05 1.24
CA PHE A 128 0.00 -1.91 0.71
C PHE A 128 -0.87 -1.32 1.81
N ALA A 129 -0.78 0.00 2.02
CA ALA A 129 -1.59 0.78 2.94
C ALA A 129 -2.06 2.05 2.23
N LEU A 130 -2.97 1.87 1.26
CA LEU A 130 -3.34 2.91 0.34
C LEU A 130 -4.67 3.56 0.72
N SER A 131 -4.63 4.85 1.10
CA SER A 131 -5.82 5.62 1.45
C SER A 131 -6.59 5.10 2.67
N ILE A 132 -5.93 4.44 3.61
CA ILE A 132 -6.55 3.90 4.81
C ILE A 132 -6.26 4.71 6.07
N TRP A 133 -5.14 5.41 6.14
CA TRP A 133 -4.61 6.08 7.32
C TRP A 133 -5.63 6.93 8.09
N ALA A 134 -6.48 7.70 7.40
CA ALA A 134 -7.48 8.56 8.02
C ALA A 134 -8.79 7.82 8.39
N HIS A 135 -8.87 6.51 8.21
CA HIS A 135 -10.09 5.72 8.40
C HIS A 135 -10.00 4.73 9.56
N CYS A 136 -8.88 4.68 10.28
CA CYS A 136 -8.63 3.77 11.39
C CYS A 136 -7.70 4.42 12.42
N ASP A 137 -7.45 3.73 13.53
CA ASP A 137 -6.44 4.11 14.52
C ASP A 137 -5.04 4.03 13.87
N GLU A 138 -4.40 5.18 13.72
CA GLU A 138 -3.10 5.32 13.04
C GLU A 138 -1.98 4.55 13.74
N ASN A 139 -2.00 4.45 15.09
CA ASN A 139 -0.99 3.70 15.84
C ASN A 139 -1.13 2.20 15.59
N LYS A 140 -2.35 1.68 15.58
CA LYS A 140 -2.61 0.26 15.30
C LYS A 140 -2.24 -0.11 13.87
N LEU A 141 -2.54 0.75 12.90
CA LEU A 141 -2.10 0.54 11.52
C LEU A 141 -0.58 0.58 11.41
N ALA A 142 0.08 1.54 12.08
CA ALA A 142 1.53 1.63 12.12
C ALA A 142 2.18 0.38 12.73
N ASP A 143 1.64 -0.15 13.83
CA ASP A 143 2.12 -1.40 14.43
C ASP A 143 2.05 -2.58 13.45
N MET A 144 0.97 -2.68 12.68
CA MET A 144 0.81 -3.72 11.66
C MET A 144 1.79 -3.53 10.48
N ILE A 145 1.93 -2.31 9.97
CA ILE A 145 2.90 -2.00 8.90
C ILE A 145 4.31 -2.34 9.39
N ASN A 146 4.70 -1.90 10.59
CA ASN A 146 6.01 -2.17 11.17
C ASN A 146 6.26 -3.67 11.35
N PHE A 147 5.26 -4.42 11.79
CA PHE A 147 5.41 -5.85 12.03
C PHE A 147 5.48 -6.64 10.71
N TYR A 148 4.54 -6.39 9.78
CA TYR A 148 4.37 -7.23 8.60
C TYR A 148 5.28 -6.85 7.42
N THR A 149 5.88 -5.64 7.38
CA THR A 149 6.77 -5.26 6.28
C THR A 149 8.12 -5.96 6.37
N ASP A 150 8.44 -6.80 5.38
CA ASP A 150 9.78 -7.36 5.20
C ASP A 150 10.60 -6.49 4.26
N LYS A 151 10.11 -6.22 3.05
CA LYS A 151 10.85 -5.47 2.04
C LYS A 151 10.38 -4.02 1.90
N VAL A 152 9.14 -3.82 1.49
CA VAL A 152 8.63 -2.49 1.14
C VAL A 152 7.16 -2.33 1.49
N CYS A 153 6.80 -1.15 1.99
CA CYS A 153 5.43 -0.71 2.14
C CYS A 153 5.14 0.40 1.13
N TRP A 154 4.10 0.23 0.31
CA TRP A 154 3.49 1.30 -0.48
C TRP A 154 2.43 1.99 0.36
N PHE A 155 2.62 3.26 0.59
CA PHE A 155 1.74 4.06 1.42
C PHE A 155 1.12 5.21 0.61
N GLU A 156 -0.20 5.39 0.68
CA GLU A 156 -0.89 6.56 0.15
C GLU A 156 -1.58 7.31 1.29
N GLY A 157 -1.15 8.56 1.50
CA GLY A 157 -1.72 9.45 2.51
C GLY A 157 -3.10 10.00 2.15
N HIS A 158 -3.65 10.80 3.06
CA HIS A 158 -4.83 11.62 2.83
C HIS A 158 -4.42 13.08 2.85
N ASN A 159 -5.10 13.90 2.03
CA ASN A 159 -4.92 15.35 1.85
C ASN A 159 -3.97 16.01 2.85
N THR A 160 -2.74 16.18 2.46
CA THR A 160 -1.78 16.91 3.26
C THR A 160 -1.98 18.39 3.06
N ILE A 161 -2.52 19.04 4.07
CA ILE A 161 -2.40 20.48 4.17
C ILE A 161 -0.93 20.72 4.51
N THR A 162 -0.17 21.29 3.58
CA THR A 162 1.18 21.77 3.85
C THR A 162 1.12 22.90 4.87
N TYR A 163 1.61 22.64 6.06
CA TYR A 163 1.83 23.69 7.07
C TYR A 163 3.31 24.03 7.08
N GLY A 164 3.66 25.17 6.51
CA GLY A 164 5.01 25.73 6.62
C GLY A 164 6.13 24.94 5.94
N ASP A 165 7.18 25.51 5.79
CA ASP A 165 8.30 25.52 4.90
C ASP A 165 9.04 24.22 4.48
N THR A 166 8.81 22.99 4.99
CA THR A 166 9.71 21.89 4.60
C THR A 166 9.16 20.46 4.61
N LYS A 167 8.13 20.13 5.42
CA LYS A 167 7.56 18.77 5.46
C LYS A 167 6.05 18.83 5.52
N SER A 168 5.39 17.93 4.79
CA SER A 168 3.96 17.75 4.95
C SER A 168 3.65 17.17 6.34
N LYS A 169 2.42 17.40 6.83
CA LYS A 169 1.99 16.75 8.08
C LYS A 169 2.15 15.23 7.99
N MET A 170 1.92 14.66 6.81
CA MET A 170 2.04 13.22 6.57
C MET A 170 3.48 12.72 6.75
N ASP A 171 4.48 13.45 6.24
CA ASP A 171 5.89 13.07 6.42
C ASP A 171 6.25 12.98 7.90
N LEU A 172 5.80 13.95 8.69
CA LEU A 172 6.04 13.97 10.15
C LEU A 172 5.35 12.80 10.87
N GLU A 173 4.13 12.44 10.47
CA GLU A 173 3.42 11.30 11.05
C GLU A 173 4.09 9.97 10.68
N LEU A 174 4.53 9.81 9.42
CA LEU A 174 5.26 8.62 8.99
C LEU A 174 6.57 8.46 9.77
N GLU A 175 7.35 9.52 9.93
CA GLU A 175 8.58 9.49 10.71
C GLU A 175 8.36 9.18 12.19
N ARG A 176 7.21 9.64 12.74
CA ARG A 176 6.88 9.42 14.15
C ARG A 176 6.43 7.99 14.44
N LEU A 177 5.71 7.36 13.51
CA LEU A 177 5.00 6.10 13.75
C LEU A 177 5.65 4.89 13.10
N LEU A 178 6.37 5.05 11.98
CA LEU A 178 6.89 3.94 11.22
C LEU A 178 8.39 3.70 11.48
N ASP A 179 8.71 2.46 11.87
CA ASP A 179 10.08 1.94 11.97
C ASP A 179 10.58 1.46 10.59
N LEU A 180 10.42 2.32 9.58
CA LEU A 180 10.84 2.12 8.20
C LEU A 180 11.63 3.38 7.79
N PRO A 181 12.94 3.44 8.02
CA PRO A 181 13.71 4.69 7.98
C PRO A 181 13.88 5.27 6.57
N TYR A 182 13.65 4.49 5.52
CA TYR A 182 13.80 4.97 4.15
C TYR A 182 12.43 5.30 3.55
N HIS A 183 12.20 6.58 3.27
CA HIS A 183 10.98 7.12 2.70
C HIS A 183 11.29 7.70 1.32
N GLU A 184 10.79 7.08 0.28
CA GLU A 184 10.85 7.59 -1.09
C GLU A 184 9.50 8.16 -1.47
N TYR A 185 9.42 9.47 -1.74
CA TYR A 185 8.24 10.08 -2.34
C TYR A 185 8.16 9.70 -3.83
N ILE A 186 7.05 9.09 -4.25
CA ILE A 186 6.89 8.54 -5.60
C ILE A 186 5.83 9.25 -6.44
N GLY A 187 5.19 10.31 -5.92
CA GLY A 187 4.24 11.11 -6.67
C GLY A 187 2.89 11.28 -6.00
N GLU A 188 1.94 11.84 -6.73
CA GLU A 188 0.59 12.15 -6.24
C GLU A 188 -0.49 11.52 -7.12
N THR A 189 -1.46 10.87 -6.49
CA THR A 189 -2.72 10.51 -7.14
C THR A 189 -3.72 11.66 -6.98
N ASN A 190 -4.49 11.96 -8.02
CA ASN A 190 -5.41 13.09 -8.05
C ASN A 190 -6.81 12.76 -8.62
N ASP A 191 -7.11 11.49 -8.78
CA ASP A 191 -8.38 11.00 -9.34
C ASP A 191 -9.61 11.34 -8.48
N ARG A 192 -9.43 11.58 -7.20
CA ARG A 192 -10.47 11.99 -6.25
C ARG A 192 -10.07 13.21 -5.41
N SER A 193 -8.87 13.18 -4.92
CA SER A 193 -8.21 14.25 -4.14
C SER A 193 -6.71 14.03 -4.25
N VAL A 194 -5.95 15.10 -4.19
CA VAL A 194 -4.48 14.98 -4.19
C VAL A 194 -4.04 14.19 -2.98
N ARG A 195 -3.27 13.12 -3.20
CA ARG A 195 -2.72 12.25 -2.16
C ARG A 195 -1.30 11.89 -2.47
N GLN A 196 -0.44 12.07 -1.50
CA GLN A 196 0.98 11.75 -1.60
C GLN A 196 1.20 10.25 -1.45
N ASN A 197 2.09 9.73 -2.28
CA ASN A 197 2.46 8.31 -2.31
C ASN A 197 3.93 8.14 -1.97
N TYR A 198 4.23 7.11 -1.19
CA TYR A 198 5.55 6.80 -0.69
C TYR A 198 5.84 5.31 -0.82
N LYS A 199 7.11 4.98 -1.07
CA LYS A 199 7.69 3.67 -0.76
C LYS A 199 8.48 3.79 0.53
N LEU A 200 8.21 2.91 1.46
CA LEU A 200 8.82 2.90 2.79
C LEU A 200 9.52 1.56 2.98
N SER A 201 10.77 1.55 3.46
CA SER A 201 11.52 0.30 3.63
C SER A 201 12.49 0.34 4.81
N ARG A 202 12.94 -0.86 5.24
CA ARG A 202 13.96 -1.01 6.30
C ARG A 202 15.38 -0.84 5.80
N SER A 203 15.60 -1.03 4.53
CA SER A 203 16.92 -0.94 3.91
C SER A 203 16.84 -0.16 2.62
N LEU A 204 17.88 0.58 2.32
CA LEU A 204 18.02 1.28 1.05
C LEU A 204 18.05 0.22 -0.07
N ARG A 205 17.00 0.18 -0.89
CA ARG A 205 16.99 -0.61 -2.12
C ARG A 205 17.23 0.34 -3.26
N VAL A 206 18.41 0.22 -3.82
CA VAL A 206 18.77 0.95 -5.04
C VAL A 206 18.31 0.12 -6.21
N ASP A 207 17.31 0.59 -6.92
CA ASP A 207 17.05 0.12 -8.28
C ASP A 207 18.10 0.77 -9.18
N LEU A 208 19.19 0.06 -9.44
CA LEU A 208 20.32 0.56 -10.23
C LEU A 208 19.94 0.83 -11.70
N ASP A 209 18.75 0.43 -12.13
CA ASP A 209 18.27 0.64 -13.49
C ASP A 209 17.58 2.00 -13.68
N ASN A 210 17.21 2.70 -12.60
CA ASN A 210 16.55 4.01 -12.66
C ASN A 210 17.46 5.13 -12.16
N LYS A 211 18.17 5.79 -13.08
CA LYS A 211 19.18 6.82 -12.80
C LYS A 211 18.65 8.17 -12.28
N ASN A 212 17.33 8.29 -12.05
CA ASN A 212 16.66 9.54 -11.65
C ASN A 212 16.02 9.47 -10.25
N ASP A 213 16.32 8.45 -9.45
CA ASP A 213 15.73 8.33 -8.13
C ASP A 213 16.40 9.28 -7.12
N PHE A 214 15.61 10.23 -6.61
CA PHE A 214 15.96 11.02 -5.44
C PHE A 214 15.67 10.19 -4.19
N VAL A 215 16.68 10.00 -3.35
CA VAL A 215 16.53 9.31 -2.06
C VAL A 215 16.38 10.35 -0.96
N TYR A 216 15.28 10.31 -0.22
CA TYR A 216 15.07 11.13 0.96
C TYR A 216 15.57 10.39 2.19
N PHE A 217 16.54 10.96 2.89
CA PHE A 217 17.04 10.41 4.13
C PHE A 217 16.86 11.43 5.24
N SER A 218 16.12 11.10 6.30
CA SER A 218 15.87 12.00 7.44
C SER A 218 15.50 13.45 7.07
N GLY A 219 14.81 13.64 5.94
CA GLY A 219 14.39 14.95 5.45
C GLY A 219 15.43 15.72 4.62
N GLU A 220 16.54 15.10 4.29
CA GLU A 220 17.51 15.63 3.35
C GLU A 220 17.37 14.95 1.99
N VAL A 221 17.55 15.73 0.92
CA VAL A 221 17.49 15.23 -0.47
C VAL A 221 18.91 14.93 -0.92
N PHE A 222 19.13 13.70 -1.42
CA PHE A 222 20.41 13.31 -2.00
C PHE A 222 20.25 13.08 -3.50
N ASP A 223 21.15 13.66 -4.28
CA ASP A 223 21.15 13.53 -5.74
C ASP A 223 21.63 12.15 -6.20
N THR A 224 22.30 11.42 -5.33
CA THR A 224 22.81 10.08 -5.63
C THR A 224 22.84 9.18 -4.40
N VAL A 225 22.74 7.86 -4.62
CA VAL A 225 22.90 6.85 -3.56
C VAL A 225 24.25 6.94 -2.85
N LYS A 226 25.29 7.37 -3.58
CA LYS A 226 26.63 7.53 -3.01
C LYS A 226 26.68 8.64 -1.97
N GLU A 227 25.95 9.74 -2.17
CA GLU A 227 25.83 10.84 -1.21
C GLU A 227 25.01 10.41 0.01
N ALA A 228 23.89 9.70 -0.20
CA ALA A 228 23.07 9.16 0.88
C ALA A 228 23.86 8.18 1.77
N ASN A 229 24.65 7.28 1.18
CA ASN A 229 25.49 6.34 1.92
C ASN A 229 26.59 7.03 2.73
N HIS A 230 27.22 8.06 2.18
CA HIS A 230 28.28 8.80 2.89
C HIS A 230 27.70 9.52 4.14
N ASP A 231 26.55 10.15 4.01
CA ASP A 231 25.92 10.87 5.13
C ASP A 231 25.39 9.90 6.21
N TYR A 232 24.98 8.70 5.80
CA TYR A 232 24.55 7.63 6.71
C TYR A 232 25.72 7.12 7.58
N GLU A 233 26.88 6.86 6.98
CA GLU A 233 28.05 6.37 7.70
C GLU A 233 28.55 7.38 8.74
N ASP A 234 28.47 8.67 8.44
CA ASP A 234 28.90 9.76 9.33
C ASP A 234 27.96 9.99 10.52
N LYS A 235 26.66 9.67 10.38
CA LYS A 235 25.63 9.92 11.41
C LYS A 235 25.33 8.75 12.33
N MET A 236 25.80 7.53 12.01
CA MET A 236 25.53 6.36 12.84
C MET A 236 26.63 6.06 13.85
N PRO A 237 26.30 6.02 15.16
CA PRO A 237 27.27 5.59 16.17
C PRO A 237 27.54 4.09 16.00
N GLY A 238 28.70 3.74 15.46
CA GLY A 238 29.18 2.35 15.43
C GLY A 238 29.41 1.70 14.08
N GLY A 239 29.54 2.49 13.00
CA GLY A 239 30.10 2.06 11.71
C GLY A 239 29.62 0.68 11.21
N ARG A 240 28.37 0.52 10.77
CA ARG A 240 27.95 -0.67 10.06
C ARG A 240 28.01 -0.39 8.57
N HIS A 241 28.92 -1.06 7.89
CA HIS A 241 28.96 -1.06 6.44
C HIS A 241 27.68 -1.67 5.87
N LEU A 242 27.02 -0.92 4.98
CA LEU A 242 25.97 -1.47 4.13
C LEU A 242 26.64 -2.34 3.05
N VAL A 243 26.32 -3.60 3.03
CA VAL A 243 26.71 -4.55 1.97
C VAL A 243 25.57 -4.66 0.98
#